data_7cb986ca1b5bc896124f3b1a53cf0bd1
#
_entry.id   7cb986ca1b5bc896124f3b1a53cf0bd1
#
_cell.length_a   1.000
_cell.length_b   1.000
_cell.length_c   1.000
_cell.angle_alpha   90.00
_cell.angle_beta   90.00
_cell.angle_gamma   90.00
#
_symmetry.space_group_name_H-M   'P 1'
#
loop_
_entity.id
_entity.type
_entity.pdbx_description
1 polymer ?
#
loop_
_entity_poly.entity_id
_entity_poly.type
_entity_poly.pdbx_seq_one_letter_code
_entity_poly.pdbx_strand_id
1 'polypeptide(L)'
;MEKSKIETYLGFCIRARKIALGIDEIEKQKKGVFLLVVDGALSENSFKSMQKATEKFACPLIQTKANVLGELLHKPAVKAVAIKDKNLADAIVSVATGESQFKLYSGGTN
;
A
#
# COMPACT_ATOMS: atom_id res chain seq x y z
N MET A 1 11.69 16.52 -13.11
CA MET A 1 11.47 15.90 -11.82
C MET A 1 11.30 14.41 -11.98
N GLU A 2 12.05 13.64 -11.22
CA GLU A 2 12.00 12.19 -11.35
C GLU A 2 10.75 11.62 -10.72
N LYS A 3 10.16 10.65 -11.39
CA LYS A 3 9.03 9.91 -10.83
C LYS A 3 9.53 8.92 -9.80
N SER A 4 8.74 8.70 -8.75
CA SER A 4 9.05 7.65 -7.81
C SER A 4 8.98 6.29 -8.49
N LYS A 5 9.93 5.42 -8.18
CA LYS A 5 9.87 4.04 -8.66
C LYS A 5 8.61 3.34 -8.16
N ILE A 6 8.10 3.78 -7.02
CA ILE A 6 6.87 3.22 -6.48
C ILE A 6 5.70 3.47 -7.42
N GLU A 7 5.65 4.64 -8.06
CA GLU A 7 4.62 4.91 -9.05
C GLU A 7 4.67 3.87 -10.17
N THR A 8 5.87 3.56 -10.65
CA THR A 8 6.05 2.57 -11.71
C THR A 8 5.60 1.19 -11.26
N TYR A 9 5.98 0.78 -10.06
CA TYR A 9 5.60 -0.54 -9.53
C TYR A 9 4.10 -0.64 -9.31
N LEU A 10 3.46 0.42 -8.80
CA LEU A 10 2.01 0.43 -8.64
C LEU A 10 1.31 0.30 -9.99
N GLY A 11 1.86 0.96 -11.02
CA GLY A 11 1.34 0.81 -12.37
C GLY A 11 1.42 -0.63 -12.87
N PHE A 12 2.52 -1.31 -12.58
CA PHE A 12 2.65 -2.74 -12.92
C PHE A 12 1.59 -3.57 -12.21
N CYS A 13 1.37 -3.29 -10.92
CA CYS A 13 0.36 -4.03 -10.15
C CYS A 13 -1.04 -3.86 -10.75
N ILE A 14 -1.37 -2.64 -11.17
CA ILE A 14 -2.66 -2.36 -11.76
C ILE A 14 -2.82 -3.12 -13.09
N ARG A 15 -1.81 -3.05 -13.95
CA ARG A 15 -1.88 -3.73 -15.25
C ARG A 15 -1.93 -5.24 -15.12
N ALA A 16 -1.25 -5.79 -14.10
CA ALA A 16 -1.24 -7.23 -13.87
C ALA A 16 -2.44 -7.69 -13.05
N ARG A 17 -3.28 -6.78 -12.61
CA ARG A 17 -4.43 -7.07 -11.74
C ARG A 17 -4.01 -7.75 -10.44
N LYS A 18 -2.87 -7.32 -9.90
CA LYS A 18 -2.32 -7.83 -8.65
C LYS A 18 -2.45 -6.79 -7.55
N ILE A 19 -3.58 -6.09 -7.51
CA ILE A 19 -3.82 -5.03 -6.54
C ILE A 19 -5.31 -4.99 -6.20
N ALA A 20 -5.61 -4.73 -4.92
CA ALA A 20 -6.97 -4.44 -4.48
C ALA A 20 -7.03 -2.96 -4.15
N LEU A 21 -7.95 -2.24 -4.77
CA LEU A 21 -8.05 -0.79 -4.63
C LEU A 21 -9.17 -0.43 -3.66
N GLY A 22 -8.80 0.25 -2.58
CA GLY A 22 -9.77 0.72 -1.60
C GLY A 22 -9.96 -0.24 -0.44
N ILE A 23 -10.42 0.31 0.69
CA ILE A 23 -10.56 -0.46 1.93
C ILE A 23 -11.54 -1.62 1.76
N ASP A 24 -12.68 -1.37 1.09
CA ASP A 24 -13.68 -2.42 0.93
C ASP A 24 -13.12 -3.61 0.14
N GLU A 25 -12.35 -3.35 -0.90
CA GLU A 25 -11.75 -4.42 -1.69
C GLU A 25 -10.68 -5.16 -0.90
N ILE A 26 -9.93 -4.42 -0.09
CA ILE A 26 -8.92 -5.04 0.77
C ILE A 26 -9.57 -5.98 1.77
N GLU A 27 -10.67 -5.55 2.38
CA GLU A 27 -11.35 -6.35 3.40
C GLU A 27 -11.97 -7.62 2.83
N LYS A 28 -12.25 -7.65 1.54
CA LYS A 28 -12.76 -8.86 0.88
C LYS A 28 -11.68 -9.91 0.65
N GLN A 29 -10.41 -9.53 0.71
CA GLN A 29 -9.32 -10.48 0.48
C GLN A 29 -9.19 -11.42 1.65
N LYS A 30 -8.97 -12.70 1.38
CA LYS A 30 -8.77 -13.70 2.44
C LYS A 30 -7.30 -14.03 2.62
N LYS A 31 -6.52 -13.98 1.55
CA LYS A 31 -5.10 -14.29 1.56
C LYS A 31 -4.46 -13.71 0.31
N GLY A 32 -3.15 -13.87 0.20
CA GLY A 32 -2.43 -13.45 -1.00
C GLY A 32 -2.13 -11.97 -1.04
N VAL A 33 -2.18 -11.30 0.11
CA VAL A 33 -1.78 -9.89 0.23
C VAL A 33 -0.40 -9.84 0.85
N PHE A 34 0.52 -9.16 0.20
CA PHE A 34 1.92 -9.10 0.63
C PHE A 34 2.36 -7.72 1.10
N LEU A 35 1.53 -6.70 0.90
CA LEU A 35 1.83 -5.34 1.33
C LEU A 35 0.54 -4.52 1.30
N LEU A 36 0.37 -3.67 2.31
CA LEU A 36 -0.66 -2.64 2.30
C LEU A 36 -0.01 -1.29 2.14
N VAL A 37 -0.56 -0.44 1.28
CA VAL A 37 -0.11 0.94 1.13
C VAL A 37 -1.29 1.86 1.42
N VAL A 38 -1.13 2.76 2.38
CA VAL A 38 -2.21 3.65 2.78
C VAL A 38 -1.77 5.11 2.67
N ASP A 39 -2.72 5.99 2.40
CA ASP A 39 -2.45 7.41 2.30
C ASP A 39 -2.37 8.05 3.68
N GLY A 40 -1.52 9.06 3.81
CA GLY A 40 -1.39 9.78 5.08
C GLY A 40 -2.64 10.57 5.48
N ALA A 41 -3.54 10.83 4.53
CA ALA A 41 -4.80 11.51 4.82
C ALA A 41 -5.92 10.56 5.26
N LEU A 42 -5.63 9.26 5.33
CA LEU A 42 -6.62 8.29 5.77
C LEU A 42 -7.07 8.60 7.20
N SER A 43 -8.36 8.45 7.47
CA SER A 43 -8.87 8.72 8.82
C SER A 43 -8.25 7.76 9.83
N GLU A 44 -8.25 8.16 11.10
CA GLU A 44 -7.69 7.34 12.16
C GLU A 44 -8.37 5.98 12.26
N ASN A 45 -9.70 5.96 12.16
CA ASN A 45 -10.44 4.70 12.21
C ASN A 45 -10.09 3.78 11.05
N SER A 46 -9.99 4.34 9.85
CA SER A 46 -9.61 3.55 8.67
C SER A 46 -8.18 3.06 8.77
N PHE A 47 -7.28 3.89 9.31
CA PHE A 47 -5.91 3.49 9.51
C PHE A 47 -5.82 2.30 10.48
N LYS A 48 -6.60 2.34 11.57
CA LYS A 48 -6.64 1.22 12.52
C LYS A 48 -7.16 -0.04 11.87
N SER A 49 -8.15 0.07 10.98
CA SER A 49 -8.65 -1.08 10.24
C SER A 49 -7.57 -1.68 9.36
N MET A 50 -6.76 -0.84 8.73
CA MET A 50 -5.67 -1.33 7.89
C MET A 50 -4.55 -1.95 8.74
N GLN A 51 -4.30 -1.43 9.93
CA GLN A 51 -3.33 -2.06 10.84
C GLN A 51 -3.78 -3.47 11.24
N LYS A 52 -5.07 -3.65 11.48
CA LYS A 52 -5.61 -4.99 11.75
C LYS A 52 -5.45 -5.90 10.54
N ALA A 53 -5.63 -5.35 9.34
CA ALA A 53 -5.45 -6.14 8.13
C ALA A 53 -4.01 -6.63 7.98
N THR A 54 -3.02 -5.86 8.44
CA THR A 54 -1.63 -6.33 8.38
C THR A 54 -1.44 -7.57 9.23
N GLU A 55 -2.13 -7.66 10.35
CA GLU A 55 -2.07 -8.86 11.18
C GLU A 55 -2.71 -10.05 10.48
N LYS A 56 -3.87 -9.80 9.88
CA LYS A 56 -4.59 -10.84 9.14
C LYS A 56 -3.75 -11.42 8.00
N PHE A 57 -3.05 -10.56 7.27
CA PHE A 57 -2.26 -10.98 6.12
C PHE A 57 -0.79 -11.24 6.43
N ALA A 58 -0.36 -10.93 7.66
CA ALA A 58 1.04 -11.05 8.07
C ALA A 58 1.97 -10.31 7.09
N CYS A 59 1.61 -9.07 6.75
CA CYS A 59 2.38 -8.28 5.80
C CYS A 59 2.67 -6.89 6.36
N PRO A 60 3.67 -6.20 5.81
CA PRO A 60 3.97 -4.83 6.23
C PRO A 60 2.96 -3.84 5.67
N LEU A 61 3.00 -2.63 6.19
CA LEU A 61 2.18 -1.51 5.75
C LEU A 61 3.09 -0.32 5.49
N ILE A 62 2.87 0.36 4.39
CA ILE A 62 3.55 1.60 4.06
C ILE A 62 2.53 2.72 4.08
N GLN A 63 2.87 3.84 4.73
CA GLN A 63 2.02 5.03 4.74
C GLN A 63 2.70 6.13 3.94
N THR A 64 1.98 6.72 3.00
CA THR A 64 2.49 7.87 2.24
C THR A 64 2.17 9.15 3.00
N LYS A 65 2.74 10.26 2.55
CA LYS A 65 2.28 11.57 2.99
C LYS A 65 0.87 11.81 2.46
N ALA A 66 0.18 12.77 3.06
CA ALA A 66 -1.21 13.04 2.70
C ALA A 66 -1.36 13.32 1.20
N ASN A 67 -2.33 12.66 0.59
CA ASN A 67 -2.72 12.84 -0.82
C ASN A 67 -1.69 12.34 -1.84
N VAL A 68 -0.65 11.65 -1.40
CA VAL A 68 0.38 11.15 -2.30
C VAL A 68 -0.04 9.85 -2.98
N LEU A 69 -0.73 8.97 -2.26
CA LEU A 69 -1.11 7.69 -2.83
C LEU A 69 -1.99 7.84 -4.07
N GLY A 70 -2.99 8.69 -3.99
CA GLY A 70 -3.87 8.93 -5.14
C GLY A 70 -3.13 9.47 -6.35
N GLU A 71 -2.14 10.33 -6.12
CA GLU A 71 -1.29 10.82 -7.20
C GLU A 71 -0.50 9.69 -7.84
N LEU A 72 0.11 8.84 -7.04
CA LEU A 72 0.92 7.73 -7.55
C LEU A 72 0.08 6.74 -8.35
N LEU A 73 -1.17 6.55 -7.93
CA LEU A 73 -2.08 5.63 -8.62
C LEU A 73 -2.79 6.27 -9.81
N HIS A 74 -2.75 7.59 -9.91
CA HIS A 74 -3.60 8.35 -10.83
C HIS A 74 -5.08 8.08 -10.57
N LYS A 75 -5.42 7.88 -9.29
CA LYS A 75 -6.78 7.63 -8.82
C LYS A 75 -6.97 8.37 -7.49
N PRO A 76 -7.31 9.67 -7.55
CA PRO A 76 -7.29 10.53 -6.34
C PRO A 76 -8.24 10.09 -5.22
N ALA A 77 -9.27 9.34 -5.55
CA ALA A 77 -10.22 8.89 -4.52
C ALA A 77 -9.74 7.68 -3.72
N VAL A 78 -8.68 7.00 -4.18
CA VAL A 78 -8.22 5.79 -3.52
C VAL A 78 -7.23 6.15 -2.41
N LYS A 79 -7.50 5.70 -1.20
CA LYS A 79 -6.67 6.00 -0.02
C LYS A 79 -5.98 4.79 0.58
N ALA A 80 -6.21 3.61 0.03
CA ALA A 80 -5.55 2.39 0.50
C ALA A 80 -5.55 1.35 -0.61
N VAL A 81 -4.46 0.59 -0.71
CA VAL A 81 -4.37 -0.51 -1.67
C VAL A 81 -3.66 -1.69 -1.02
N ALA A 82 -3.96 -2.89 -1.52
CA ALA A 82 -3.26 -4.11 -1.14
C ALA A 82 -2.54 -4.66 -2.36
N ILE A 83 -1.26 -4.98 -2.19
CA ILE A 83 -0.44 -5.52 -3.27
C ILE A 83 -0.46 -7.03 -3.20
N LYS A 84 -0.84 -7.67 -4.29
CA LYS A 84 -1.07 -9.11 -4.34
C LYS A 84 0.01 -9.88 -5.08
N ASP A 85 1.14 -9.25 -5.33
CA ASP A 85 2.29 -9.89 -5.96
C ASP A 85 3.49 -9.70 -5.02
N LYS A 86 4.07 -10.82 -4.59
CA LYS A 86 5.15 -10.76 -3.60
C LYS A 86 6.38 -10.02 -4.13
N ASN A 87 6.75 -10.26 -5.38
CA ASN A 87 7.94 -9.63 -5.94
C ASN A 87 7.78 -8.12 -6.05
N LEU A 88 6.61 -7.67 -6.50
CA LEU A 88 6.33 -6.25 -6.58
C LEU A 88 6.22 -5.62 -5.20
N ALA A 89 5.62 -6.34 -4.24
CA ALA A 89 5.54 -5.87 -2.86
C ALA A 89 6.94 -5.67 -2.28
N ASP A 90 7.83 -6.63 -2.47
CA ASP A 90 9.20 -6.53 -1.97
C ASP A 90 9.94 -5.37 -2.63
N ALA A 91 9.75 -5.17 -3.92
CA ALA A 91 10.37 -4.05 -4.63
C ALA A 91 9.88 -2.71 -4.10
N ILE A 92 8.58 -2.60 -3.84
CA ILE A 92 8.00 -1.36 -3.30
C ILE A 92 8.55 -1.06 -1.92
N VAL A 93 8.61 -2.07 -1.04
CA VAL A 93 9.16 -1.89 0.30
C VAL A 93 10.62 -1.43 0.22
N SER A 94 11.40 -2.05 -0.64
CA SER A 94 12.81 -1.71 -0.80
C SER A 94 13.00 -0.24 -1.20
N VAL A 95 12.19 0.24 -2.12
CA VAL A 95 12.28 1.64 -2.56
C VAL A 95 11.77 2.58 -1.48
N ALA A 96 10.67 2.21 -0.82
CA ALA A 96 10.03 3.07 0.18
C ALA A 96 10.94 3.35 1.37
N THR A 97 11.77 2.38 1.76
CA THR A 97 12.67 2.59 2.89
C THR A 97 13.73 3.64 2.61
N GLY A 98 13.98 3.95 1.34
CA GLY A 98 14.93 4.98 0.96
C GLY A 98 14.32 6.33 0.65
N GLU A 99 13.00 6.49 0.77
CA GLU A 99 12.32 7.74 0.44
C GLU A 99 11.60 8.30 1.65
N SER A 100 11.84 9.56 1.95
CA SER A 100 11.29 10.20 3.15
C SER A 100 9.78 10.41 3.12
N GLN A 101 9.16 10.32 1.95
CA GLN A 101 7.71 10.49 1.84
C GLN A 101 6.92 9.24 2.22
N PHE A 102 7.61 8.15 2.56
CA PHE A 102 6.96 6.91 2.95
C PHE A 102 7.40 6.50 4.34
N LYS A 103 6.46 5.97 5.10
CA LYS A 103 6.73 5.45 6.43
C LYS A 103 6.38 3.97 6.46
N LEU A 104 7.34 3.15 6.86
CA LEU A 104 7.16 1.70 6.90
C LEU A 104 6.75 1.25 8.29
N TYR A 105 5.73 0.40 8.35
CA TYR A 105 5.32 -0.27 9.58
C TYR A 105 5.51 -1.76 9.37
N SER A 106 6.17 -2.42 10.32
CA SER A 106 6.33 -3.88 10.28
C SER A 106 5.05 -4.51 10.80
N GLY A 107 4.20 -4.94 9.89
CA GLY A 107 2.90 -5.48 10.28
C GLY A 107 3.03 -6.66 11.21
N GLY A 108 2.46 -6.57 12.38
CA GLY A 108 2.25 -7.69 13.27
C GLY A 108 3.46 -8.49 13.72
N THR A 109 4.66 -8.05 13.45
CA THR A 109 5.84 -8.86 13.71
C THR A 109 6.50 -8.53 15.03
N ASN A 110 5.93 -7.73 15.82
CA ASN A 110 6.55 -7.39 17.11
C ASN A 110 5.84 -7.94 18.26
#